data_773386f43c3fcc2694dcecf6061350db
#
_entry.id   773386f43c3fcc2694dcecf6061350db
#
_cell.length_a   1.000
_cell.length_b   1.000
_cell.length_c   1.000
_cell.angle_alpha   90.00
_cell.angle_beta   90.00
_cell.angle_gamma   90.00
#
_symmetry.space_group_name_H-M   'P 1'
#
loop_
_entity.id
_entity.type
_entity.pdbx_description
1 polymer ?
#
loop_
_entity_poly.entity_id
_entity_poly.type
_entity_poly.pdbx_seq_one_letter_code
_entity_poly.pdbx_strand_id
1 'polypeptide(L)'
;MKISLTFILSVLIIFVSSCATTTSNKKYLEDSNNKSKYFVLNQINKSSNKDLANALSKLYELKKLNESEKNLLVVSLKNGDIKRSYANEIEKFLKHSQKINSSVLKLNIGTSEKNKEMLVQSLLKENILFSISFNNDNFFEINDDVFASNLKFYCQSFIEEQNNKLENMLLRNEKILIVYSSDYEYEANALMLNNSEHEYLKINDSDYENKLQNILEINNSFNKAELISSFDKNSKIQHTPRLRQDLKKIYFLIGYNEGKSVVPFLKSFTTDLQLFSSTRIFHEADSLNDLADFENLSIPVSKNFIAKAENNNFNNLKGKFENLLLDDYINIEKAYQNNIFNSKIILNTGLTQINRGACVNRNLSFWNIDINSIVDQS
;
A
#
# COMPACT_ATOMS: atom_id res chain seq x y z
N MET A 1 -9.75 -58.19 -25.29
CA MET A 1 -10.37 -57.09 -24.56
C MET A 1 -9.78 -55.77 -25.11
N LYS A 2 -10.47 -55.11 -26.03
CA LYS A 2 -9.99 -53.84 -26.64
C LYS A 2 -10.52 -52.71 -25.74
N ILE A 3 -9.68 -52.16 -24.88
CA ILE A 3 -10.01 -50.92 -24.13
C ILE A 3 -9.94 -49.80 -25.15
N SER A 4 -11.05 -49.17 -25.36
CA SER A 4 -11.24 -48.10 -26.37
C SER A 4 -10.29 -46.93 -26.07
N LEU A 5 -9.52 -46.52 -27.08
CA LEU A 5 -8.61 -45.36 -27.03
C LEU A 5 -9.33 -44.06 -26.59
N THR A 6 -10.63 -44.02 -26.81
CA THR A 6 -11.52 -42.89 -26.40
C THR A 6 -11.66 -42.75 -24.89
N PHE A 7 -11.56 -43.85 -24.13
CA PHE A 7 -11.65 -43.81 -22.66
C PHE A 7 -10.36 -43.25 -22.03
N ILE A 8 -9.21 -43.56 -22.63
CA ILE A 8 -7.92 -43.01 -22.18
C ILE A 8 -7.81 -41.54 -22.49
N LEU A 9 -8.36 -41.07 -23.62
CA LEU A 9 -8.35 -39.67 -24.02
C LEU A 9 -9.27 -38.81 -23.12
N SER A 10 -10.43 -39.35 -22.70
CA SER A 10 -11.35 -38.62 -21.79
C SER A 10 -10.80 -38.51 -20.36
N VAL A 11 -10.05 -39.47 -19.87
CA VAL A 11 -9.38 -39.40 -18.56
C VAL A 11 -8.19 -38.41 -18.58
N LEU A 12 -7.47 -38.30 -19.70
CA LEU A 12 -6.37 -37.34 -19.85
C LEU A 12 -6.86 -35.88 -19.86
N ILE A 13 -8.07 -35.61 -20.43
CA ILE A 13 -8.65 -34.26 -20.47
C ILE A 13 -9.09 -33.79 -19.07
N ILE A 14 -9.49 -34.71 -18.18
CA ILE A 14 -9.91 -34.36 -16.80
C ILE A 14 -8.69 -33.96 -15.95
N PHE A 15 -7.51 -34.49 -16.21
CA PHE A 15 -6.28 -34.13 -15.47
C PHE A 15 -5.65 -32.80 -15.91
N VAL A 16 -5.95 -32.28 -17.11
CA VAL A 16 -5.41 -31.01 -17.60
C VAL A 16 -6.27 -29.81 -17.19
N SER A 17 -7.52 -30.01 -16.75
CA SER A 17 -8.42 -28.92 -16.36
C SER A 17 -8.33 -28.48 -14.90
N SER A 18 -7.49 -29.11 -14.06
CA SER A 18 -7.39 -28.78 -12.63
C SER A 18 -6.25 -27.83 -12.22
N CYS A 19 -5.50 -27.30 -13.19
CA CYS A 19 -4.37 -26.38 -12.90
C CYS A 19 -4.56 -24.92 -13.38
N ALA A 20 -5.79 -24.43 -13.54
CA ALA A 20 -6.01 -23.12 -14.13
C ALA A 20 -6.75 -22.09 -13.24
N THR A 21 -6.60 -22.12 -11.92
CA THR A 21 -7.31 -21.18 -11.04
C THR A 21 -6.48 -20.34 -10.09
N THR A 22 -5.15 -20.32 -10.22
CA THR A 22 -4.29 -19.50 -9.33
C THR A 22 -3.62 -18.29 -10.01
N THR A 23 -3.82 -18.07 -11.31
CA THR A 23 -3.11 -17.00 -12.04
C THR A 23 -3.86 -15.67 -12.15
N SER A 24 -5.17 -15.59 -11.85
CA SER A 24 -5.91 -14.34 -12.02
C SER A 24 -5.65 -13.31 -10.91
N ASN A 25 -5.43 -13.75 -9.67
CA ASN A 25 -5.21 -12.82 -8.55
C ASN A 25 -3.79 -12.20 -8.54
N LYS A 26 -2.77 -12.93 -9.03
CA LYS A 26 -1.41 -12.38 -9.15
C LYS A 26 -1.31 -11.26 -10.18
N LYS A 27 -2.06 -11.36 -11.27
CA LYS A 27 -2.04 -10.36 -12.36
C LYS A 27 -2.65 -9.01 -11.95
N TYR A 28 -3.68 -9.01 -11.10
CA TYR A 28 -4.27 -7.77 -10.55
C TYR A 28 -3.37 -7.06 -9.55
N LEU A 29 -2.56 -7.80 -8.77
CA LEU A 29 -1.62 -7.24 -7.81
C LEU A 29 -0.36 -6.65 -8.48
N GLU A 30 0.15 -7.27 -9.54
CA GLU A 30 1.31 -6.78 -10.29
C GLU A 30 1.02 -5.52 -11.13
N ASP A 31 -0.16 -5.40 -11.74
CA ASP A 31 -0.50 -4.25 -12.59
C ASP A 31 -0.70 -2.95 -11.80
N SER A 32 -1.09 -3.01 -10.53
CA SER A 32 -1.31 -1.81 -9.72
C SER A 32 -0.01 -1.18 -9.20
N ASN A 33 1.04 -1.97 -8.99
CA ASN A 33 2.30 -1.51 -8.39
C ASN A 33 3.18 -0.64 -9.32
N ASN A 34 2.88 -0.60 -10.62
CA ASN A 34 3.69 0.11 -11.61
C ASN A 34 2.94 1.23 -12.35
N LYS A 35 1.79 1.69 -11.86
CA LYS A 35 0.97 2.71 -12.56
C LYS A 35 1.77 3.95 -12.95
N SER A 36 2.63 4.46 -12.07
CA SER A 36 3.48 5.63 -12.36
C SER A 36 4.49 5.34 -13.45
N LYS A 37 5.15 4.18 -13.41
CA LYS A 37 6.10 3.74 -14.43
C LYS A 37 5.40 3.52 -15.78
N TYR A 38 4.25 2.83 -15.78
CA TYR A 38 3.44 2.66 -17.00
C TYR A 38 2.95 3.98 -17.56
N PHE A 39 2.54 4.91 -16.69
CA PHE A 39 2.14 6.24 -17.11
C PHE A 39 3.24 6.96 -17.86
N VAL A 40 4.49 6.94 -17.34
CA VAL A 40 5.65 7.55 -18.00
C VAL A 40 6.00 6.83 -19.30
N LEU A 41 6.12 5.50 -19.26
CA LEU A 41 6.48 4.70 -20.45
C LEU A 41 5.44 4.81 -21.57
N ASN A 42 4.17 4.96 -21.22
CA ASN A 42 3.10 5.13 -22.20
C ASN A 42 3.18 6.43 -23.00
N GLN A 43 3.96 7.41 -22.54
CA GLN A 43 4.16 8.68 -23.23
C GLN A 43 5.28 8.65 -24.27
N ILE A 44 6.11 7.61 -24.22
CA ILE A 44 7.27 7.44 -25.10
C ILE A 44 6.92 6.53 -26.26
N ASN A 45 7.33 6.90 -27.47
CA ASN A 45 7.11 6.08 -28.67
C ASN A 45 8.05 4.88 -28.77
N LYS A 46 9.26 4.99 -28.20
CA LYS A 46 10.25 3.90 -28.16
C LYS A 46 10.59 3.59 -26.70
N SER A 47 10.11 2.49 -26.19
CA SER A 47 10.22 2.08 -24.78
C SER A 47 11.64 1.83 -24.25
N SER A 48 12.67 1.90 -25.09
CA SER A 48 14.07 1.59 -24.73
C SER A 48 14.89 2.77 -24.20
N ASN A 49 14.36 3.98 -24.21
CA ASN A 49 15.12 5.17 -23.74
C ASN A 49 14.91 5.37 -22.23
N LYS A 50 15.76 4.75 -21.42
CA LYS A 50 15.72 4.86 -19.94
C LYS A 50 15.94 6.29 -19.45
N ASP A 51 16.83 7.05 -20.10
CA ASP A 51 17.15 8.42 -19.68
C ASP A 51 15.96 9.35 -19.90
N LEU A 52 15.24 9.18 -21.01
CA LEU A 52 14.01 9.91 -21.28
C LEU A 52 12.92 9.56 -20.27
N ALA A 53 12.76 8.27 -19.94
CA ALA A 53 11.81 7.83 -18.92
C ALA A 53 12.13 8.42 -17.54
N ASN A 54 13.40 8.45 -17.15
CA ASN A 54 13.86 9.04 -15.90
C ASN A 54 13.63 10.57 -15.87
N ALA A 55 13.93 11.27 -16.96
CA ALA A 55 13.70 12.71 -17.06
C ALA A 55 12.19 13.05 -16.97
N LEU A 56 11.32 12.27 -17.63
CA LEU A 56 9.86 12.40 -17.52
C LEU A 56 9.36 12.09 -16.11
N SER A 57 9.89 11.05 -15.47
CA SER A 57 9.52 10.71 -14.07
C SER A 57 9.83 11.89 -13.13
N LYS A 58 11.05 12.43 -13.19
CA LYS A 58 11.45 13.62 -12.41
C LYS A 58 10.56 14.83 -12.69
N LEU A 59 10.20 15.05 -13.96
CA LEU A 59 9.33 16.15 -14.35
C LEU A 59 7.94 16.04 -13.68
N TYR A 60 7.34 14.86 -13.72
CA TYR A 60 6.03 14.60 -13.07
C TYR A 60 6.11 14.49 -11.54
N GLU A 61 7.29 14.19 -10.99
CA GLU A 61 7.58 14.27 -9.57
C GLU A 61 7.85 15.71 -9.09
N LEU A 62 7.77 16.70 -9.98
CA LEU A 62 8.08 18.12 -9.73
C LEU A 62 9.48 18.33 -9.13
N LYS A 63 10.42 17.44 -9.45
CA LYS A 63 11.82 17.53 -9.06
C LYS A 63 12.60 18.42 -9.99
N LYS A 64 13.71 18.99 -9.48
CA LYS A 64 14.63 19.80 -10.26
C LYS A 64 15.28 18.96 -11.36
N LEU A 65 15.14 19.40 -12.61
CA LEU A 65 15.84 18.84 -13.75
C LEU A 65 17.18 19.54 -13.93
N ASN A 66 18.21 18.78 -14.25
CA ASN A 66 19.47 19.36 -14.71
C ASN A 66 19.36 19.81 -16.19
N GLU A 67 20.36 20.54 -16.70
CA GLU A 67 20.30 21.09 -18.06
C GLU A 67 20.32 19.98 -19.14
N SER A 68 21.01 18.86 -18.90
CA SER A 68 21.02 17.75 -19.84
C SER A 68 19.67 17.06 -19.95
N GLU A 69 18.97 16.86 -18.81
CA GLU A 69 17.61 16.30 -18.75
C GLU A 69 16.58 17.21 -19.43
N LYS A 70 16.69 18.53 -19.22
CA LYS A 70 15.82 19.50 -19.91
C LYS A 70 16.03 19.46 -21.40
N ASN A 71 17.29 19.47 -21.85
CA ASN A 71 17.65 19.41 -23.27
C ASN A 71 17.16 18.09 -23.89
N LEU A 72 17.32 16.98 -23.20
CA LEU A 72 16.80 15.67 -23.63
C LEU A 72 15.29 15.73 -23.87
N LEU A 73 14.51 16.27 -22.93
CA LEU A 73 13.06 16.41 -23.08
C LEU A 73 12.69 17.31 -24.27
N VAL A 74 13.35 18.46 -24.42
CA VAL A 74 13.10 19.40 -25.54
C VAL A 74 13.42 18.75 -26.89
N VAL A 75 14.55 18.04 -27.00
CA VAL A 75 14.94 17.33 -28.22
C VAL A 75 13.97 16.20 -28.51
N SER A 76 13.59 15.42 -27.52
CA SER A 76 12.66 14.30 -27.69
C SER A 76 11.25 14.76 -28.10
N LEU A 77 10.79 15.93 -27.63
CA LEU A 77 9.55 16.55 -28.11
C LEU A 77 9.62 16.90 -29.60
N LYS A 78 10.75 17.51 -30.05
CA LYS A 78 10.96 17.88 -31.45
C LYS A 78 11.09 16.68 -32.37
N ASN A 79 11.78 15.63 -31.92
CA ASN A 79 12.03 14.43 -32.71
C ASN A 79 10.81 13.47 -32.76
N GLY A 80 9.77 13.73 -31.98
CA GLY A 80 8.62 12.85 -31.91
C GLY A 80 8.87 11.56 -31.11
N ASP A 81 9.87 11.52 -30.25
CA ASP A 81 10.10 10.40 -29.34
C ASP A 81 9.02 10.33 -28.26
N ILE A 82 8.38 11.46 -27.99
CA ILE A 82 7.23 11.62 -27.09
C ILE A 82 5.95 11.63 -27.92
N LYS A 83 4.92 10.90 -27.47
CA LYS A 83 3.62 10.86 -28.15
C LYS A 83 2.98 12.24 -28.17
N ARG A 84 2.45 12.62 -29.32
CA ARG A 84 1.83 13.93 -29.59
C ARG A 84 0.73 14.30 -28.60
N SER A 85 -0.01 13.30 -28.10
CA SER A 85 -1.07 13.51 -27.12
C SER A 85 -0.57 14.07 -25.76
N TYR A 86 0.69 13.86 -25.43
CA TYR A 86 1.29 14.34 -24.18
C TYR A 86 2.21 15.55 -24.35
N ALA A 87 2.54 15.93 -25.58
CA ALA A 87 3.50 16.99 -25.85
C ALA A 87 3.14 18.32 -25.16
N ASN A 88 1.90 18.77 -25.30
CA ASN A 88 1.42 20.02 -24.68
C ASN A 88 1.47 20.00 -23.15
N GLU A 89 1.18 18.86 -22.55
CA GLU A 89 1.24 18.69 -21.09
C GLU A 89 2.70 18.76 -20.62
N ILE A 90 3.61 18.06 -21.29
CA ILE A 90 5.05 18.05 -20.98
C ILE A 90 5.67 19.45 -21.17
N GLU A 91 5.33 20.16 -22.24
CA GLU A 91 5.77 21.55 -22.43
C GLU A 91 5.29 22.47 -21.31
N LYS A 92 4.03 22.29 -20.87
CA LYS A 92 3.49 23.04 -19.72
C LYS A 92 4.29 22.74 -18.46
N PHE A 93 4.57 21.47 -18.16
CA PHE A 93 5.38 21.07 -17.01
C PHE A 93 6.82 21.61 -17.08
N LEU A 94 7.45 21.60 -18.26
CA LEU A 94 8.79 22.18 -18.44
C LEU A 94 8.83 23.68 -18.13
N LYS A 95 7.83 24.44 -18.58
CA LYS A 95 7.71 25.88 -18.23
C LYS A 95 7.50 26.07 -16.72
N HIS A 96 6.70 25.23 -16.08
CA HIS A 96 6.47 25.29 -14.63
C HIS A 96 7.73 24.88 -13.84
N SER A 97 8.49 23.87 -14.30
CA SER A 97 9.71 23.45 -13.61
C SER A 97 10.77 24.56 -13.56
N GLN A 98 10.88 25.38 -14.59
CA GLN A 98 11.73 26.58 -14.58
C GLN A 98 11.27 27.59 -13.54
N LYS A 99 9.96 27.82 -13.43
CA LYS A 99 9.38 28.75 -12.46
C LYS A 99 9.51 28.25 -11.03
N ILE A 100 9.27 26.96 -10.78
CA ILE A 100 9.44 26.34 -9.45
C ILE A 100 10.88 26.52 -8.94
N ASN A 101 11.87 26.38 -9.80
CA ASN A 101 13.28 26.53 -9.43
C ASN A 101 13.70 27.98 -9.11
N SER A 102 12.91 28.97 -9.53
CA SER A 102 13.21 30.40 -9.34
C SER A 102 12.29 31.10 -8.33
N SER A 103 11.21 30.49 -7.91
CA SER A 103 10.24 31.06 -6.95
C SER A 103 10.49 30.55 -5.52
N VAL A 104 10.13 31.38 -4.54
CA VAL A 104 10.12 30.99 -3.14
C VAL A 104 8.86 30.17 -2.86
N LEU A 105 9.02 28.94 -2.44
CA LEU A 105 7.93 28.09 -1.97
C LEU A 105 7.46 28.61 -0.60
N LYS A 106 6.21 29.03 -0.50
CA LYS A 106 5.63 29.54 0.74
C LYS A 106 4.81 28.43 1.40
N LEU A 107 5.21 28.03 2.60
CA LEU A 107 4.52 27.00 3.38
C LEU A 107 3.90 27.64 4.63
N ASN A 108 2.65 27.30 4.90
CA ASN A 108 1.98 27.63 6.16
C ASN A 108 1.47 26.31 6.75
N ILE A 109 2.17 25.80 7.75
CA ILE A 109 1.96 24.46 8.28
C ILE A 109 1.78 24.51 9.79
N GLY A 110 0.70 23.89 10.28
CA GLY A 110 0.59 23.48 11.69
C GLY A 110 1.23 22.12 11.87
N THR A 111 2.16 21.99 12.80
CA THR A 111 2.81 20.72 13.08
C THR A 111 3.47 20.72 14.46
N SER A 112 3.76 19.52 14.99
CA SER A 112 4.50 19.39 16.24
C SER A 112 5.94 19.87 16.09
N GLU A 113 6.59 20.23 17.20
CA GLU A 113 8.01 20.69 17.21
C GLU A 113 8.93 19.64 16.57
N LYS A 114 8.70 18.34 16.87
CA LYS A 114 9.47 17.22 16.32
C LYS A 114 9.45 17.21 14.79
N ASN A 115 8.33 17.56 14.19
CA ASN A 115 8.15 17.50 12.75
C ASN A 115 8.58 18.76 12.01
N LYS A 116 8.75 19.89 12.73
CA LYS A 116 9.32 21.13 12.17
C LYS A 116 10.73 20.90 11.65
N GLU A 117 11.55 20.19 12.43
CA GLU A 117 12.92 19.87 12.01
C GLU A 117 12.94 18.95 10.79
N MET A 118 12.13 17.91 10.77
CA MET A 118 12.00 16.99 9.63
C MET A 118 11.57 17.74 8.36
N LEU A 119 10.60 18.65 8.46
CA LEU A 119 10.15 19.48 7.36
C LEU A 119 11.27 20.37 6.81
N VAL A 120 12.01 21.04 7.69
CA VAL A 120 13.12 21.91 7.27
C VAL A 120 14.22 21.09 6.60
N GLN A 121 14.58 19.92 7.15
CA GLN A 121 15.59 19.05 6.54
C GLN A 121 15.15 18.55 5.15
N SER A 122 13.89 18.16 4.97
CA SER A 122 13.35 17.74 3.66
C SER A 122 13.42 18.88 2.63
N LEU A 123 13.06 20.10 3.03
CA LEU A 123 13.12 21.27 2.13
C LEU A 123 14.55 21.64 1.75
N LEU A 124 15.48 21.58 2.69
CA LEU A 124 16.90 21.82 2.42
C LEU A 124 17.49 20.78 1.44
N LYS A 125 17.09 19.52 1.58
CA LYS A 125 17.51 18.44 0.68
C LYS A 125 17.03 18.67 -0.77
N GLU A 126 15.85 19.25 -0.95
CA GLU A 126 15.30 19.60 -2.28
C GLU A 126 16.05 20.77 -2.96
N ASN A 127 16.89 21.52 -2.23
CA ASN A 127 17.65 22.66 -2.74
C ASN A 127 16.78 23.69 -3.49
N ILE A 128 15.63 24.01 -2.92
CA ILE A 128 14.70 25.05 -3.39
C ILE A 128 14.65 26.21 -2.41
N LEU A 129 14.27 27.38 -2.89
CA LEU A 129 14.02 28.53 -2.01
C LEU A 129 12.67 28.33 -1.32
N PHE A 130 12.63 28.48 0.00
CA PHE A 130 11.39 28.36 0.77
C PHE A 130 11.26 29.39 1.87
N SER A 131 10.00 29.67 2.26
CA SER A 131 9.63 30.43 3.43
C SER A 131 8.55 29.66 4.18
N ILE A 132 8.77 29.38 5.46
CA ILE A 132 7.83 28.64 6.30
C ILE A 132 7.26 29.57 7.35
N SER A 133 5.94 29.55 7.52
CA SER A 133 5.25 30.04 8.70
C SER A 133 4.59 28.86 9.40
N PHE A 134 4.82 28.72 10.71
CA PHE A 134 4.19 27.70 11.53
C PHE A 134 2.98 28.35 12.24
N ASN A 135 1.80 27.73 12.03
CA ASN A 135 0.58 28.11 12.74
C ASN A 135 0.15 26.92 13.59
N ASN A 136 0.28 27.03 14.90
CA ASN A 136 -0.01 25.97 15.86
C ASN A 136 -1.47 26.04 16.37
N ASP A 137 -2.24 27.09 16.03
CA ASP A 137 -3.54 27.38 16.65
C ASP A 137 -4.62 26.32 16.34
N ASN A 138 -4.41 25.50 15.30
CA ASN A 138 -5.34 24.45 14.87
C ASN A 138 -4.67 23.08 14.73
N PHE A 139 -3.58 22.84 15.45
CA PHE A 139 -2.92 21.54 15.40
C PHE A 139 -3.65 20.56 16.32
N PHE A 140 -4.38 19.62 15.71
CA PHE A 140 -4.90 18.44 16.39
C PHE A 140 -4.10 17.24 15.90
N GLU A 141 -3.46 16.52 16.80
CA GLU A 141 -2.95 15.17 16.52
C GLU A 141 -4.15 14.25 16.31
N ILE A 142 -4.60 14.10 15.07
CA ILE A 142 -5.67 13.18 14.73
C ILE A 142 -5.02 11.97 14.06
N ASN A 143 -5.07 10.84 14.73
CA ASN A 143 -4.83 9.51 14.16
C ASN A 143 -3.52 9.32 13.39
N ASP A 144 -2.36 9.54 14.03
CA ASP A 144 -1.03 9.21 13.50
C ASP A 144 -0.62 9.91 12.19
N ASP A 145 -1.46 10.75 11.62
CA ASP A 145 -1.14 11.51 10.41
C ASP A 145 -0.68 12.91 10.83
N VAL A 146 0.61 13.07 10.94
CA VAL A 146 1.29 14.26 11.48
C VAL A 146 0.92 15.55 10.76
N PHE A 147 0.44 15.44 9.52
CA PHE A 147 0.04 16.55 8.67
C PHE A 147 -1.47 16.58 8.40
N ALA A 148 -2.26 15.75 9.08
CA ALA A 148 -3.71 15.63 8.87
C ALA A 148 -4.47 16.92 9.17
N SER A 149 -4.03 17.70 10.16
CA SER A 149 -4.64 18.98 10.50
C SER A 149 -4.55 20.05 9.41
N ASN A 150 -3.67 19.86 8.43
CA ASN A 150 -3.51 20.69 7.26
C ASN A 150 -4.04 20.04 5.98
N LEU A 151 -5.12 19.30 6.06
CA LEU A 151 -5.84 18.68 4.95
C LEU A 151 -6.35 19.67 3.87
N LYS A 152 -5.71 20.81 3.74
CA LYS A 152 -6.01 21.78 2.70
C LYS A 152 -6.05 21.17 1.30
N PHE A 153 -5.30 20.09 1.11
CA PHE A 153 -5.14 19.44 -0.19
C PHE A 153 -5.69 18.03 -0.25
N TYR A 154 -5.56 17.22 0.81
CA TYR A 154 -6.05 15.85 0.83
C TYR A 154 -7.49 15.77 1.30
N CYS A 155 -8.27 14.85 0.72
CA CYS A 155 -9.66 14.59 1.13
C CYS A 155 -9.73 13.89 2.48
N GLN A 156 -8.72 13.05 2.75
CA GLN A 156 -8.64 12.21 3.95
C GLN A 156 -7.17 12.02 4.36
N SER A 157 -6.95 11.62 5.60
CA SER A 157 -5.63 11.20 6.06
C SER A 157 -5.15 9.96 5.32
N PHE A 158 -3.86 9.65 5.39
CA PHE A 158 -3.31 8.48 4.72
C PHE A 158 -3.90 7.17 5.25
N ILE A 159 -4.05 7.07 6.57
CA ILE A 159 -4.63 5.91 7.24
C ILE A 159 -6.13 5.78 6.91
N GLU A 160 -6.88 6.88 6.92
CA GLU A 160 -8.30 6.84 6.52
C GLU A 160 -8.48 6.38 5.08
N GLU A 161 -7.63 6.82 4.14
CA GLU A 161 -7.66 6.32 2.77
C GLU A 161 -7.33 4.83 2.68
N GLN A 162 -6.39 4.33 3.51
CA GLN A 162 -6.08 2.91 3.60
C GLN A 162 -7.27 2.12 4.13
N ASN A 163 -7.87 2.56 5.23
CA ASN A 163 -9.03 1.93 5.85
C ASN A 163 -10.21 1.90 4.89
N ASN A 164 -10.55 3.03 4.26
CA ASN A 164 -11.62 3.09 3.26
C ASN A 164 -11.38 2.14 2.07
N LYS A 165 -10.11 1.99 1.65
CA LYS A 165 -9.78 1.05 0.59
C LYS A 165 -9.97 -0.39 1.01
N LEU A 166 -9.58 -0.73 2.25
CA LEU A 166 -9.79 -2.04 2.84
C LEU A 166 -11.28 -2.33 3.00
N GLU A 167 -12.04 -1.43 3.58
CA GLU A 167 -13.48 -1.54 3.75
C GLU A 167 -14.19 -1.75 2.41
N ASN A 168 -13.92 -0.91 1.43
CA ASN A 168 -14.51 -1.03 0.10
C ASN A 168 -14.22 -2.36 -0.60
N MET A 169 -13.07 -2.99 -0.32
CA MET A 169 -12.68 -4.27 -0.92
C MET A 169 -13.23 -5.46 -0.13
N LEU A 170 -13.20 -5.39 1.20
CA LEU A 170 -13.47 -6.53 2.07
C LEU A 170 -14.94 -6.67 2.40
N LEU A 171 -15.63 -5.55 2.71
CA LEU A 171 -16.94 -5.58 3.36
C LEU A 171 -18.14 -5.76 2.41
N ARG A 172 -17.92 -5.81 1.11
CA ARG A 172 -19.04 -5.75 0.16
C ARG A 172 -19.69 -7.10 -0.20
N ASN A 173 -18.96 -8.21 -0.16
CA ASN A 173 -19.43 -9.45 -0.79
C ASN A 173 -19.18 -10.75 0.00
N GLU A 174 -18.41 -10.74 1.06
CA GLU A 174 -18.05 -11.96 1.80
C GLU A 174 -18.02 -11.68 3.29
N LYS A 175 -18.33 -12.69 4.08
CA LYS A 175 -18.16 -12.63 5.53
C LYS A 175 -16.67 -12.63 5.87
N ILE A 176 -16.22 -11.68 6.67
CA ILE A 176 -14.83 -11.56 7.11
C ILE A 176 -14.74 -11.61 8.63
N LEU A 177 -13.55 -11.92 9.13
CA LEU A 177 -13.19 -11.79 10.53
C LEU A 177 -12.41 -10.49 10.74
N ILE A 178 -12.89 -9.61 11.59
CA ILE A 178 -12.20 -8.39 12.02
C ILE A 178 -11.63 -8.66 13.41
N VAL A 179 -10.28 -8.67 13.48
CA VAL A 179 -9.53 -8.90 14.72
C VAL A 179 -8.99 -7.56 15.20
N TYR A 180 -9.31 -7.17 16.43
CA TYR A 180 -8.91 -5.86 16.95
C TYR A 180 -8.41 -5.92 18.39
N SER A 181 -7.48 -5.02 18.74
CA SER A 181 -7.03 -4.79 20.11
C SER A 181 -7.80 -3.64 20.76
N SER A 182 -7.56 -3.44 22.06
CA SER A 182 -8.22 -2.37 22.83
C SER A 182 -7.99 -0.99 22.25
N ASP A 183 -6.82 -0.73 21.68
CA ASP A 183 -6.42 0.56 21.13
C ASP A 183 -7.25 0.94 19.89
N TYR A 184 -7.79 -0.05 19.19
CA TYR A 184 -8.60 0.12 17.97
C TYR A 184 -10.09 -0.17 18.19
N GLU A 185 -10.54 -0.25 19.45
CA GLU A 185 -11.93 -0.58 19.78
C GLU A 185 -12.93 0.44 19.21
N TYR A 186 -12.58 1.70 19.17
CA TYR A 186 -13.44 2.74 18.59
C TYR A 186 -13.69 2.52 17.09
N GLU A 187 -12.63 2.24 16.33
CA GLU A 187 -12.73 1.96 14.90
C GLU A 187 -13.48 0.66 14.63
N ALA A 188 -13.21 -0.39 15.41
CA ALA A 188 -13.92 -1.65 15.30
C ALA A 188 -15.43 -1.51 15.59
N ASN A 189 -15.81 -0.72 16.59
CA ASN A 189 -17.20 -0.44 16.92
C ASN A 189 -17.89 0.38 15.81
N ALA A 190 -17.20 1.34 15.20
CA ALA A 190 -17.72 2.10 14.06
C ALA A 190 -17.99 1.19 12.85
N LEU A 191 -17.10 0.24 12.58
CA LEU A 191 -17.29 -0.78 11.54
C LEU A 191 -18.47 -1.70 11.86
N MET A 192 -18.58 -2.16 13.10
CA MET A 192 -19.63 -3.06 13.56
C MET A 192 -21.02 -2.46 13.40
N LEU A 193 -21.17 -1.16 13.66
CA LEU A 193 -22.44 -0.45 13.49
C LEU A 193 -22.94 -0.45 12.05
N ASN A 194 -22.01 -0.41 11.07
CA ASN A 194 -22.33 -0.31 9.66
C ASN A 194 -22.32 -1.68 8.93
N ASN A 195 -21.67 -2.70 9.52
CA ASN A 195 -21.40 -3.98 8.87
C ASN A 195 -21.55 -5.13 9.89
N SER A 196 -22.74 -5.28 10.46
CA SER A 196 -23.03 -6.25 11.53
C SER A 196 -23.01 -7.72 11.07
N GLU A 197 -22.95 -7.98 9.76
CA GLU A 197 -22.87 -9.32 9.17
C GLU A 197 -21.50 -9.98 9.31
N HIS A 198 -20.48 -9.22 9.66
CA HIS A 198 -19.12 -9.73 9.85
C HIS A 198 -18.88 -10.23 11.27
N GLU A 199 -17.83 -11.03 11.45
CA GLU A 199 -17.40 -11.48 12.77
C GLU A 199 -16.37 -10.49 13.34
N TYR A 200 -16.52 -10.15 14.62
CA TYR A 200 -15.63 -9.23 15.33
C TYR A 200 -15.01 -9.92 16.52
N LEU A 201 -13.70 -9.91 16.62
CA LEU A 201 -12.95 -10.56 17.69
C LEU A 201 -12.03 -9.59 18.39
N LYS A 202 -12.36 -9.23 19.62
CA LYS A 202 -11.44 -8.48 20.48
C LYS A 202 -10.41 -9.43 21.09
N ILE A 203 -9.14 -9.13 20.87
CA ILE A 203 -8.01 -9.88 21.41
C ILE A 203 -7.24 -9.08 22.44
N ASN A 204 -6.54 -9.82 23.34
CA ASN A 204 -5.53 -9.31 24.25
C ASN A 204 -4.33 -10.27 24.19
N ASP A 205 -3.17 -9.83 24.63
CA ASP A 205 -1.92 -10.61 24.57
C ASP A 205 -2.01 -12.00 25.22
N SER A 206 -2.86 -12.17 26.22
CA SER A 206 -2.95 -13.40 27.00
C SER A 206 -3.94 -14.43 26.47
N ASP A 207 -4.85 -14.07 25.57
CA ASP A 207 -6.00 -14.94 25.22
C ASP A 207 -6.25 -15.09 23.70
N TYR A 208 -5.47 -14.39 22.86
CA TYR A 208 -5.69 -14.36 21.41
C TYR A 208 -5.68 -15.77 20.77
N GLU A 209 -4.80 -16.67 21.23
CA GLU A 209 -4.69 -18.02 20.69
C GLU A 209 -6.00 -18.80 20.84
N ASN A 210 -6.50 -18.88 22.07
CA ASN A 210 -7.74 -19.60 22.38
C ASN A 210 -8.94 -19.00 21.65
N LYS A 211 -9.03 -17.67 21.59
CA LYS A 211 -10.11 -16.97 20.90
C LYS A 211 -10.11 -17.23 19.41
N LEU A 212 -8.93 -17.15 18.77
CA LEU A 212 -8.79 -17.42 17.34
C LEU A 212 -9.07 -18.88 17.01
N GLN A 213 -8.56 -19.83 17.81
CA GLN A 213 -8.86 -21.26 17.62
C GLN A 213 -10.35 -21.56 17.73
N ASN A 214 -11.05 -20.91 18.64
CA ASN A 214 -12.47 -21.09 18.82
C ASN A 214 -13.30 -20.51 17.67
N ILE A 215 -13.03 -19.24 17.29
CA ILE A 215 -13.81 -18.57 16.22
C ILE A 215 -13.57 -19.20 14.85
N LEU A 216 -12.36 -19.72 14.60
CA LEU A 216 -11.99 -20.41 13.37
C LEU A 216 -12.32 -21.92 13.42
N GLU A 217 -12.90 -22.42 14.51
CA GLU A 217 -13.26 -23.83 14.73
C GLU A 217 -12.10 -24.83 14.66
N ILE A 218 -10.88 -24.37 14.91
CA ILE A 218 -9.68 -25.21 14.88
C ILE A 218 -9.78 -26.33 15.91
N ASN A 219 -10.18 -25.99 17.14
CA ASN A 219 -10.36 -26.96 18.23
C ASN A 219 -11.42 -28.01 17.90
N ASN A 220 -12.50 -27.63 17.22
CA ASN A 220 -13.53 -28.58 16.77
C ASN A 220 -12.96 -29.56 15.73
N SER A 221 -12.07 -29.11 14.88
CA SER A 221 -11.41 -29.97 13.89
C SER A 221 -10.47 -30.96 14.56
N PHE A 222 -9.69 -30.55 15.55
CA PHE A 222 -8.83 -31.44 16.33
C PHE A 222 -9.65 -32.49 17.11
N ASN A 223 -10.70 -32.08 17.83
CA ASN A 223 -11.56 -32.98 18.59
C ASN A 223 -12.21 -34.04 17.68
N LYS A 224 -12.65 -33.68 16.49
CA LYS A 224 -13.18 -34.62 15.48
C LYS A 224 -12.12 -35.60 15.00
N ALA A 225 -10.91 -35.15 14.76
CA ALA A 225 -9.80 -36.01 14.33
C ALA A 225 -9.41 -37.00 15.43
N GLU A 226 -9.36 -36.57 16.69
CA GLU A 226 -9.11 -37.41 17.86
C GLU A 226 -10.22 -38.47 18.03
N LEU A 227 -11.48 -38.08 17.90
CA LEU A 227 -12.58 -39.00 17.90
C LEU A 227 -12.46 -40.07 16.81
N ILE A 228 -12.16 -39.67 15.57
CA ILE A 228 -11.99 -40.62 14.46
C ILE A 228 -10.82 -41.57 14.74
N SER A 229 -9.67 -41.04 15.22
CA SER A 229 -8.51 -41.88 15.56
C SER A 229 -8.77 -42.85 16.69
N SER A 230 -9.73 -42.57 17.58
CA SER A 230 -10.13 -43.47 18.66
C SER A 230 -10.85 -44.71 18.16
N PHE A 231 -11.50 -44.65 16.98
CA PHE A 231 -12.19 -45.81 16.37
C PHE A 231 -11.24 -46.79 15.68
N ASP A 232 -10.07 -46.33 15.23
CA ASP A 232 -9.06 -47.21 14.61
C ASP A 232 -7.65 -46.90 15.18
N LYS A 233 -7.28 -47.63 16.21
CA LYS A 233 -6.01 -47.48 16.92
C LYS A 233 -4.80 -47.92 16.08
N ASN A 234 -4.98 -48.57 14.93
CA ASN A 234 -3.92 -49.05 14.08
C ASN A 234 -3.58 -48.10 12.91
N SER A 235 -4.45 -47.12 12.64
CA SER A 235 -4.18 -46.13 11.58
C SER A 235 -3.55 -44.85 12.16
N LYS A 236 -2.39 -44.48 11.61
CA LYS A 236 -1.80 -43.16 11.87
C LYS A 236 -2.49 -42.11 10.97
N ILE A 237 -3.48 -41.45 11.49
CA ILE A 237 -4.17 -40.38 10.76
C ILE A 237 -3.32 -39.11 10.87
N GLN A 238 -2.79 -38.65 9.73
CA GLN A 238 -2.26 -37.29 9.65
C GLN A 238 -3.42 -36.31 9.51
N HIS A 239 -3.57 -35.43 10.49
CA HIS A 239 -4.64 -34.47 10.54
C HIS A 239 -4.11 -33.05 10.34
N THR A 240 -4.66 -32.34 9.34
CA THR A 240 -4.49 -30.90 9.18
C THR A 240 -5.80 -30.26 9.61
N PRO A 241 -5.78 -29.29 10.55
CA PRO A 241 -7.02 -28.66 11.03
C PRO A 241 -7.76 -27.99 9.87
N ARG A 242 -9.07 -28.19 9.84
CA ARG A 242 -9.94 -27.50 8.88
C ARG A 242 -10.49 -26.25 9.55
N LEU A 243 -10.27 -25.13 8.88
CA LEU A 243 -10.85 -23.86 9.30
C LEU A 243 -12.29 -23.71 8.78
N ARG A 244 -13.02 -22.81 9.38
CA ARG A 244 -14.33 -22.37 8.89
C ARG A 244 -14.23 -21.92 7.44
N GLN A 245 -15.08 -22.45 6.56
CA GLN A 245 -15.04 -22.18 5.12
C GLN A 245 -15.64 -20.82 4.74
N ASP A 246 -16.45 -20.24 5.63
CA ASP A 246 -17.10 -18.93 5.44
C ASP A 246 -16.17 -17.75 5.80
N LEU A 247 -15.08 -18.00 6.54
CA LEU A 247 -14.11 -16.99 6.96
C LEU A 247 -12.78 -17.19 6.24
N LYS A 248 -12.64 -16.62 5.04
CA LYS A 248 -11.40 -16.71 4.24
C LYS A 248 -10.53 -15.47 4.34
N LYS A 249 -11.07 -14.38 4.83
CA LYS A 249 -10.39 -13.08 4.94
C LYS A 249 -10.39 -12.59 6.38
N ILE A 250 -9.25 -12.08 6.81
CA ILE A 250 -9.08 -11.49 8.14
C ILE A 250 -8.57 -10.06 7.96
N TYR A 251 -9.24 -9.11 8.61
CA TYR A 251 -8.81 -7.73 8.69
C TYR A 251 -8.33 -7.41 10.10
N PHE A 252 -7.08 -6.97 10.21
CA PHE A 252 -6.45 -6.64 11.49
C PHE A 252 -6.51 -5.15 11.78
N LEU A 253 -7.08 -4.82 12.93
CA LEU A 253 -7.02 -3.53 13.61
C LEU A 253 -6.24 -3.72 14.92
N ILE A 254 -4.94 -3.98 14.80
CA ILE A 254 -4.03 -4.29 15.93
C ILE A 254 -2.70 -3.56 15.73
N GLY A 255 -1.95 -3.40 16.81
CA GLY A 255 -0.62 -2.81 16.81
C GLY A 255 0.48 -3.78 16.35
N TYR A 256 1.72 -3.31 16.39
CA TYR A 256 2.89 -4.06 15.94
C TYR A 256 3.15 -5.30 16.80
N ASN A 257 3.13 -5.14 18.11
CA ASN A 257 3.48 -6.20 19.05
C ASN A 257 2.46 -7.35 18.99
N GLU A 258 1.15 -7.04 18.99
CA GLU A 258 0.12 -8.05 18.80
C GLU A 258 0.22 -8.68 17.42
N GLY A 259 0.50 -7.89 16.39
CA GLY A 259 0.64 -8.38 15.02
C GLY A 259 1.73 -9.42 14.85
N LYS A 260 2.91 -9.22 15.50
CA LYS A 260 4.03 -10.18 15.50
C LYS A 260 3.67 -11.54 16.10
N SER A 261 2.72 -11.57 17.00
CA SER A 261 2.26 -12.81 17.63
C SER A 261 1.11 -13.45 16.85
N VAL A 262 0.12 -12.66 16.49
CA VAL A 262 -1.15 -13.12 15.88
C VAL A 262 -0.98 -13.59 14.44
N VAL A 263 -0.21 -12.88 13.63
CA VAL A 263 -0.08 -13.20 12.19
C VAL A 263 0.65 -14.53 11.99
N PRO A 264 1.84 -14.80 12.60
CA PRO A 264 2.49 -16.12 12.49
C PRO A 264 1.67 -17.26 13.08
N PHE A 265 0.97 -17.00 14.20
CA PHE A 265 0.08 -17.99 14.81
C PHE A 265 -0.99 -18.48 13.82
N LEU A 266 -1.69 -17.58 13.15
CA LEU A 266 -2.69 -17.94 12.14
C LEU A 266 -2.09 -18.70 10.96
N LYS A 267 -0.92 -18.30 10.50
CA LYS A 267 -0.22 -18.96 9.39
C LYS A 267 0.22 -20.38 9.73
N SER A 268 0.44 -20.70 11.00
CA SER A 268 0.81 -22.05 11.42
C SER A 268 -0.30 -23.09 11.15
N PHE A 269 -1.55 -22.65 11.01
CA PHE A 269 -2.67 -23.54 10.72
C PHE A 269 -3.01 -23.64 9.24
N THR A 270 -2.79 -22.58 8.46
CA THR A 270 -3.14 -22.55 7.05
C THR A 270 -2.48 -21.39 6.30
N THR A 271 -2.24 -21.62 5.01
CA THR A 271 -1.81 -20.60 4.05
C THR A 271 -2.98 -20.02 3.23
N ASP A 272 -4.19 -20.55 3.40
CA ASP A 272 -5.35 -20.19 2.57
C ASP A 272 -6.05 -18.91 3.02
N LEU A 273 -5.76 -18.42 4.23
CA LEU A 273 -6.31 -17.18 4.74
C LEU A 273 -5.65 -15.98 4.07
N GLN A 274 -6.48 -15.06 3.59
CA GLN A 274 -6.04 -13.76 3.11
C GLN A 274 -6.04 -12.76 4.27
N LEU A 275 -4.88 -12.19 4.56
CA LEU A 275 -4.67 -11.32 5.70
C LEU A 275 -4.52 -9.87 5.22
N PHE A 276 -5.18 -8.93 5.89
CA PHE A 276 -5.22 -7.53 5.53
C PHE A 276 -5.02 -6.63 6.74
N SER A 277 -4.33 -5.52 6.56
CA SER A 277 -4.21 -4.45 7.56
C SER A 277 -3.86 -3.11 6.92
N SER A 278 -3.83 -2.04 7.71
CA SER A 278 -3.19 -0.77 7.34
C SER A 278 -1.71 -0.76 7.74
N THR A 279 -0.97 0.28 7.34
CA THR A 279 0.45 0.44 7.72
C THR A 279 0.66 0.60 9.22
N ARG A 280 -0.37 0.87 10.01
CA ARG A 280 -0.29 0.98 11.48
C ARG A 280 0.28 -0.28 12.14
N ILE A 281 -0.03 -1.46 11.57
CA ILE A 281 0.39 -2.75 12.13
C ILE A 281 1.93 -2.89 12.26
N PHE A 282 2.69 -2.04 11.58
CA PHE A 282 4.15 -2.07 11.64
C PHE A 282 4.82 -0.71 11.86
N HIS A 283 4.09 0.27 12.39
CA HIS A 283 4.65 1.60 12.68
C HIS A 283 5.84 1.57 13.63
N GLU A 284 5.86 0.64 14.58
CA GLU A 284 6.92 0.50 15.57
C GLU A 284 8.14 -0.29 15.07
N ALA A 285 8.06 -0.91 13.89
CA ALA A 285 9.19 -1.61 13.30
C ALA A 285 10.32 -0.63 12.92
N ASP A 286 11.57 -1.01 13.16
CA ASP A 286 12.73 -0.18 12.83
C ASP A 286 13.10 -0.31 11.33
N SER A 287 12.91 -1.50 10.77
CA SER A 287 13.31 -1.84 9.42
C SER A 287 12.28 -2.74 8.72
N LEU A 288 12.43 -2.90 7.40
CA LEU A 288 11.61 -3.84 6.65
C LEU A 288 11.93 -5.30 6.99
N ASN A 289 13.12 -5.60 7.50
CA ASN A 289 13.47 -6.96 7.95
C ASN A 289 12.61 -7.41 9.15
N ASP A 290 12.15 -6.45 9.96
CA ASP A 290 11.28 -6.72 11.11
C ASP A 290 9.85 -7.09 10.69
N LEU A 291 9.56 -7.02 9.39
CA LEU A 291 8.27 -7.43 8.82
C LEU A 291 8.20 -8.91 8.43
N ALA A 292 9.21 -9.71 8.77
CA ALA A 292 9.22 -11.15 8.48
C ALA A 292 7.98 -11.87 9.01
N ASP A 293 7.54 -11.51 10.20
CA ASP A 293 6.34 -12.08 10.83
C ASP A 293 5.05 -11.74 10.06
N PHE A 294 5.07 -10.67 9.27
CA PHE A 294 3.92 -10.19 8.49
C PHE A 294 3.94 -10.64 7.02
N GLU A 295 4.81 -11.56 6.63
CA GLU A 295 4.85 -12.07 5.26
C GLU A 295 3.45 -12.50 4.78
N ASN A 296 3.11 -12.21 3.52
CA ASN A 296 1.79 -12.43 2.92
C ASN A 296 0.61 -11.59 3.51
N LEU A 297 0.88 -10.62 4.39
CA LEU A 297 -0.11 -9.63 4.78
C LEU A 297 -0.26 -8.58 3.67
N SER A 298 -1.48 -8.26 3.28
CA SER A 298 -1.81 -7.28 2.23
C SER A 298 -2.10 -5.91 2.84
N ILE A 299 -1.35 -4.91 2.42
CA ILE A 299 -1.43 -3.52 2.90
C ILE A 299 -1.77 -2.59 1.74
N PRO A 300 -2.70 -1.61 1.90
CA PRO A 300 -3.00 -0.62 0.85
C PRO A 300 -1.90 0.44 0.73
N VAL A 301 -0.80 0.07 0.14
CA VAL A 301 0.35 0.95 -0.12
C VAL A 301 1.07 0.46 -1.38
N SER A 302 1.78 1.33 -2.09
CA SER A 302 2.55 0.89 -3.25
C SER A 302 3.90 0.29 -2.84
N LYS A 303 4.36 -0.74 -3.57
CA LYS A 303 5.71 -1.31 -3.38
C LYS A 303 6.79 -0.22 -3.49
N ASN A 304 6.63 0.73 -4.40
CA ASN A 304 7.57 1.84 -4.57
C ASN A 304 7.64 2.76 -3.34
N PHE A 305 6.53 2.98 -2.64
CA PHE A 305 6.51 3.73 -1.38
C PHE A 305 7.33 3.02 -0.31
N ILE A 306 7.16 1.70 -0.18
CA ILE A 306 7.90 0.87 0.76
C ILE A 306 9.40 0.86 0.44
N ALA A 307 9.79 0.65 -0.82
CA ALA A 307 11.19 0.69 -1.24
C ALA A 307 11.87 2.05 -1.00
N LYS A 308 11.12 3.14 -1.19
CA LYS A 308 11.64 4.49 -0.85
C LYS A 308 11.76 4.70 0.67
N ALA A 309 10.87 4.13 1.45
CA ALA A 309 10.94 4.21 2.91
C ALA A 309 12.20 3.53 3.45
N GLU A 310 12.61 2.40 2.88
CA GLU A 310 13.83 1.69 3.30
C GLU A 310 15.09 2.54 3.16
N ASN A 311 15.19 3.31 2.08
CA ASN A 311 16.33 4.19 1.81
C ASN A 311 16.31 5.49 2.64
N ASN A 312 15.43 5.60 3.62
CA ASN A 312 15.28 6.79 4.47
C ASN A 312 15.99 6.59 5.83
N ASN A 313 16.66 7.62 6.33
CA ASN A 313 17.51 7.57 7.53
C ASN A 313 16.75 7.75 8.86
N PHE A 314 15.43 7.63 8.89
CA PHE A 314 14.66 7.69 10.13
C PHE A 314 14.70 6.37 10.91
N ASN A 315 14.55 6.43 12.23
CA ASN A 315 14.79 5.30 13.11
C ASN A 315 13.74 4.18 13.01
N ASN A 316 12.49 4.51 12.65
CA ASN A 316 11.42 3.52 12.53
C ASN A 316 10.59 3.74 11.26
N LEU A 317 9.81 2.73 10.89
CA LEU A 317 8.99 2.78 9.68
C LEU A 317 7.94 3.90 9.72
N LYS A 318 7.36 4.21 10.88
CA LYS A 318 6.45 5.35 11.04
C LYS A 318 7.12 6.65 10.58
N GLY A 319 8.29 6.98 11.11
CA GLY A 319 9.03 8.18 10.73
C GLY A 319 9.44 8.20 9.27
N LYS A 320 9.81 7.04 8.70
CA LYS A 320 10.13 6.91 7.29
C LYS A 320 8.92 7.20 6.40
N PHE A 321 7.72 6.71 6.77
CA PHE A 321 6.48 6.98 6.05
C PHE A 321 6.06 8.44 6.17
N GLU A 322 6.11 9.00 7.38
CA GLU A 322 5.81 10.42 7.63
C GLU A 322 6.67 11.35 6.76
N ASN A 323 7.96 11.03 6.62
CA ASN A 323 8.85 11.80 5.75
C ASN A 323 8.46 11.73 4.26
N LEU A 324 8.07 10.54 3.78
CA LEU A 324 7.60 10.38 2.39
C LEU A 324 6.26 11.09 2.14
N LEU A 325 5.36 11.08 3.12
CA LEU A 325 4.09 11.80 3.05
C LEU A 325 4.32 13.31 3.07
N LEU A 326 5.31 13.79 3.82
CA LEU A 326 5.73 15.18 3.81
C LEU A 326 6.27 15.62 2.44
N ASP A 327 7.11 14.81 1.80
CA ASP A 327 7.59 15.08 0.45
C ASP A 327 6.42 15.17 -0.55
N ASP A 328 5.41 14.30 -0.41
CA ASP A 328 4.19 14.36 -1.21
C ASP A 328 3.42 15.66 -0.99
N TYR A 329 3.27 16.09 0.27
CA TYR A 329 2.64 17.37 0.61
C TYR A 329 3.38 18.54 -0.03
N ILE A 330 4.71 18.58 0.06
CA ILE A 330 5.54 19.62 -0.56
C ILE A 330 5.33 19.66 -2.08
N ASN A 331 5.25 18.49 -2.73
CA ASN A 331 5.03 18.41 -4.17
C ASN A 331 3.63 18.89 -4.58
N ILE A 332 2.61 18.63 -3.78
CA ILE A 332 1.27 19.17 -4.00
C ILE A 332 1.27 20.69 -3.82
N GLU A 333 1.93 21.22 -2.80
CA GLU A 333 2.04 22.67 -2.58
C GLU A 333 2.76 23.34 -3.76
N LYS A 334 3.85 22.74 -4.28
CA LYS A 334 4.51 23.21 -5.50
C LYS A 334 3.54 23.28 -6.69
N ALA A 335 2.71 22.24 -6.86
CA ALA A 335 1.73 22.18 -7.94
C ALA A 335 0.68 23.29 -7.81
N TYR A 336 0.13 23.50 -6.62
CA TYR A 336 -0.87 24.56 -6.37
C TYR A 336 -0.30 25.96 -6.59
N GLN A 337 0.88 26.26 -6.04
CA GLN A 337 1.49 27.58 -6.18
C GLN A 337 1.90 27.91 -7.63
N ASN A 338 2.12 26.87 -8.45
CA ASN A 338 2.44 27.02 -9.86
C ASN A 338 1.26 26.81 -10.81
N ASN A 339 0.03 26.69 -10.29
CA ASN A 339 -1.21 26.48 -11.06
C ASN A 339 -1.15 25.23 -11.98
N ILE A 340 -0.54 24.15 -11.49
CA ILE A 340 -0.52 22.85 -12.17
C ILE A 340 -1.83 22.14 -11.81
N PHE A 341 -2.88 22.42 -12.56
CA PHE A 341 -4.19 21.81 -12.37
C PHE A 341 -4.59 20.99 -13.59
N ASN A 342 -5.52 20.06 -13.39
CA ASN A 342 -6.04 19.11 -14.39
C ASN A 342 -4.91 18.26 -15.02
N SER A 343 -3.88 17.98 -14.22
CA SER A 343 -2.70 17.23 -14.63
C SER A 343 -2.41 16.14 -13.60
N LYS A 344 -1.73 15.09 -14.05
CA LYS A 344 -1.27 14.02 -13.18
C LYS A 344 0.13 14.35 -12.68
N ILE A 345 0.38 14.11 -11.40
CA ILE A 345 1.71 14.15 -10.79
C ILE A 345 2.03 12.81 -10.16
N ILE A 346 3.32 12.52 -10.02
CA ILE A 346 3.80 11.31 -9.36
C ILE A 346 4.21 11.69 -7.94
N LEU A 347 3.50 11.13 -6.96
CA LEU A 347 3.80 11.21 -5.54
C LEU A 347 4.50 9.93 -5.07
N ASN A 348 5.06 9.94 -3.88
CA ASN A 348 5.56 8.71 -3.24
C ASN A 348 4.42 7.71 -3.04
N THR A 349 3.24 8.18 -2.69
CA THR A 349 2.02 7.38 -2.52
C THR A 349 1.39 6.91 -3.84
N GLY A 350 1.85 7.41 -5.00
CA GLY A 350 1.40 6.95 -6.31
C GLY A 350 1.04 8.07 -7.29
N LEU A 351 0.49 7.67 -8.44
CA LEU A 351 0.04 8.60 -9.47
C LEU A 351 -1.26 9.28 -9.05
N THR A 352 -1.24 10.60 -8.96
CA THR A 352 -2.35 11.41 -8.43
C THR A 352 -2.73 12.51 -9.41
N GLN A 353 -4.01 12.82 -9.52
CA GLN A 353 -4.51 13.94 -10.33
C GLN A 353 -4.85 15.12 -9.43
N ILE A 354 -4.32 16.29 -9.79
CA ILE A 354 -4.62 17.53 -9.10
C ILE A 354 -5.68 18.31 -9.89
N ASN A 355 -6.81 18.58 -9.25
CA ASN A 355 -7.89 19.35 -9.83
C ASN A 355 -8.07 20.67 -9.07
N ARG A 356 -8.43 21.73 -9.79
CA ARG A 356 -8.66 23.05 -9.17
C ARG A 356 -9.90 23.00 -8.28
N GLY A 357 -9.75 23.39 -7.02
CA GLY A 357 -10.86 23.48 -6.07
C GLY A 357 -11.38 22.13 -5.53
N ALA A 358 -10.72 21.03 -5.87
CA ALA A 358 -11.01 19.71 -5.32
C ALA A 358 -9.85 19.23 -4.45
N CYS A 359 -10.17 18.47 -3.41
CA CYS A 359 -9.16 17.80 -2.62
C CYS A 359 -8.53 16.63 -3.41
N VAL A 360 -7.36 16.21 -2.98
CA VAL A 360 -6.57 15.16 -3.61
C VAL A 360 -6.85 13.83 -2.92
N ASN A 361 -7.20 12.80 -3.71
CA ASN A 361 -7.26 11.42 -3.26
C ASN A 361 -6.03 10.67 -3.75
N ARG A 362 -5.39 9.93 -2.86
CA ARG A 362 -4.26 9.05 -3.21
C ARG A 362 -4.80 7.81 -3.93
N ASN A 363 -4.12 7.39 -4.98
CA ASN A 363 -4.50 6.16 -5.68
C ASN A 363 -3.68 4.98 -5.13
N LEU A 364 -4.02 4.55 -3.92
CA LEU A 364 -3.32 3.46 -3.23
C LEU A 364 -3.48 2.14 -4.01
N SER A 365 -2.42 1.34 -4.04
CA SER A 365 -2.42 -0.04 -4.52
C SER A 365 -2.23 -0.98 -3.34
N PHE A 366 -2.50 -2.28 -3.50
CA PHE A 366 -2.16 -3.26 -2.48
C PHE A 366 -0.74 -3.77 -2.69
N TRP A 367 0.02 -3.82 -1.61
CA TRP A 367 1.28 -4.52 -1.51
C TRP A 367 1.10 -5.74 -0.62
N ASN A 368 1.48 -6.89 -1.12
CA ASN A 368 1.59 -8.11 -0.32
C ASN A 368 3.02 -8.18 0.21
N ILE A 369 3.18 -8.25 1.53
CA ILE A 369 4.50 -8.27 2.16
C ILE A 369 5.23 -9.53 1.70
N ASP A 370 6.31 -9.33 0.96
CA ASP A 370 7.22 -10.36 0.45
C ASP A 370 8.65 -9.88 0.67
N ILE A 371 9.30 -10.47 1.67
CA ILE A 371 10.63 -10.06 2.11
C ILE A 371 11.67 -10.33 1.03
N ASN A 372 11.55 -11.44 0.31
CA ASN A 372 12.51 -11.79 -0.74
C ASN A 372 12.51 -10.78 -1.91
N SER A 373 11.37 -10.12 -2.16
CA SER A 373 11.26 -9.12 -3.23
C SER A 373 11.86 -7.75 -2.88
N ILE A 374 12.22 -7.51 -1.63
CA ILE A 374 12.82 -6.27 -1.14
C ILE A 374 14.34 -6.35 -1.22
N VAL A 375 14.91 -7.50 -0.89
CA VAL A 375 16.36 -7.74 -0.86
C VAL A 375 16.99 -7.73 -2.26
N ASP A 376 16.25 -8.11 -3.30
CA ASP A 376 16.75 -8.18 -4.68
C ASP A 376 16.91 -6.80 -5.38
N GLN A 377 16.68 -5.68 -4.70
CA GLN A 377 16.78 -4.33 -5.27
C GLN A 377 17.77 -3.39 -4.54
N SER A 378 18.52 -3.92 -3.55
CA SER A 378 19.57 -3.18 -2.82
C SER A 378 20.93 -3.22 -3.53
#